data_122ca907db3f9df5b99844c10be3d39a
#
_entry.id   122ca907db3f9df5b99844c10be3d39a
#
_cell.length_a   1.000
_cell.length_b   1.000
_cell.length_c   1.000
_cell.angle_alpha   90.00
_cell.angle_beta   90.00
_cell.angle_gamma   90.00
#
_symmetry.space_group_name_H-M   'P 1'
#
loop_
_entity.id
_entity.type
_entity.pdbx_description
1 polymer ?
#
loop_
_entity_poly.entity_id
_entity_poly.type
_entity_poly.pdbx_seq_one_letter_code
_entity_poly.pdbx_strand_id
1 'polypeptide(L)'
;MSLRSRLSIAVAAGALAVTALATPAVAGDEPDDPRGDWGQNQTQNQTQNQSQGQNQNHNPRLSRGVVTASSLALRSAPNRGGQIIRWADRGEVVSIFCKTNGQSVQGNRQWYLLTDGTWAWGSARYIRTTGTAPRWC
;
A
#
# COMPACT_ATOMS: atom_id res chain seq x y z
N MET A 1 -14.98 10.06 52.42
CA MET A 1 -16.38 9.79 52.03
C MET A 1 -16.53 10.06 50.55
N SER A 2 -16.63 9.02 49.78
CA SER A 2 -16.52 9.04 48.33
C SER A 2 -17.89 8.97 47.71
N LEU A 3 -18.36 10.03 47.10
CA LEU A 3 -19.60 10.04 46.33
C LEU A 3 -19.29 9.57 44.90
N ARG A 4 -19.69 8.36 44.60
CA ARG A 4 -19.69 7.85 43.24
C ARG A 4 -20.99 8.27 42.56
N SER A 5 -20.90 9.28 41.72
CA SER A 5 -21.95 9.66 40.80
C SER A 5 -21.96 8.67 39.62
N ARG A 6 -23.01 7.85 39.57
CA ARG A 6 -23.26 7.00 38.42
C ARG A 6 -24.13 7.76 37.43
N LEU A 7 -23.51 8.24 36.36
CA LEU A 7 -24.25 8.74 35.21
C LEU A 7 -24.72 7.54 34.40
N SER A 8 -26.02 7.31 34.45
CA SER A 8 -26.68 6.37 33.55
C SER A 8 -26.87 7.08 32.20
N ILE A 9 -26.16 6.66 31.20
CA ILE A 9 -26.38 7.10 29.82
C ILE A 9 -27.46 6.22 29.26
N ALA A 10 -28.64 6.74 29.07
CA ALA A 10 -29.68 6.10 28.32
C ALA A 10 -29.33 6.17 26.84
N VAL A 11 -29.00 5.05 26.29
CA VAL A 11 -28.83 4.92 24.83
C VAL A 11 -30.21 4.75 24.24
N ALA A 12 -30.70 5.80 23.63
CA ALA A 12 -31.88 5.70 22.80
C ALA A 12 -31.46 4.98 21.50
N ALA A 13 -31.88 3.76 21.38
CA ALA A 13 -31.76 3.03 20.13
C ALA A 13 -32.76 3.62 19.14
N GLY A 14 -32.30 4.53 18.33
CA GLY A 14 -33.03 4.95 17.16
C GLY A 14 -33.01 3.83 16.13
N ALA A 15 -34.10 3.14 16.01
CA ALA A 15 -34.30 2.23 14.89
C ALA A 15 -34.41 3.07 13.63
N LEU A 16 -33.32 3.20 12.91
CA LEU A 16 -33.36 3.66 11.55
C LEU A 16 -33.96 2.51 10.73
N ALA A 17 -35.22 2.61 10.48
CA ALA A 17 -35.82 1.84 9.41
C ALA A 17 -35.21 2.39 8.11
N VAL A 18 -34.16 1.82 7.72
CA VAL A 18 -33.71 1.96 6.34
C VAL A 18 -34.75 1.22 5.53
N THR A 19 -35.74 1.92 5.10
CA THR A 19 -36.46 1.45 3.95
C THR A 19 -35.45 1.46 2.81
N ALA A 20 -34.79 0.37 2.65
CA ALA A 20 -34.16 0.10 1.41
C ALA A 20 -35.30 0.12 0.38
N LEU A 21 -35.55 1.26 -0.15
CA LEU A 21 -36.19 1.34 -1.41
C LEU A 21 -35.22 0.60 -2.33
N ALA A 22 -35.45 -0.68 -2.40
CA ALA A 22 -34.92 -1.40 -3.52
C ALA A 22 -35.39 -0.59 -4.71
N THR A 23 -34.52 0.20 -5.20
CA THR A 23 -34.73 0.77 -6.50
C THR A 23 -35.05 -0.42 -7.35
N PRO A 24 -36.26 -0.46 -7.87
CA PRO A 24 -36.56 -1.54 -8.76
C PRO A 24 -35.40 -1.58 -9.73
N ALA A 25 -34.85 -2.72 -9.86
CA ALA A 25 -33.86 -2.93 -10.88
C ALA A 25 -34.58 -2.80 -12.23
N VAL A 26 -35.00 -1.59 -12.46
CA VAL A 26 -35.65 -1.19 -13.71
C VAL A 26 -34.71 -1.43 -14.87
N ALA A 27 -33.47 -1.47 -14.55
CA ALA A 27 -32.44 -1.84 -15.50
C ALA A 27 -32.63 -3.23 -16.11
N GLY A 28 -33.44 -4.06 -15.48
CA GLY A 28 -33.74 -5.38 -16.04
C GLY A 28 -34.79 -5.36 -17.14
N ASP A 29 -35.42 -4.24 -17.38
CA ASP A 29 -36.58 -4.18 -18.23
C ASP A 29 -36.29 -3.82 -19.68
N GLU A 30 -35.05 -3.85 -20.06
CA GLU A 30 -34.70 -3.70 -21.47
C GLU A 30 -33.96 -4.92 -21.98
N PRO A 31 -34.66 -6.07 -22.03
CA PRO A 31 -34.04 -7.27 -22.56
C PRO A 31 -33.85 -7.22 -24.08
N ASP A 32 -34.47 -6.28 -24.72
CA ASP A 32 -34.52 -6.21 -26.17
C ASP A 32 -33.56 -5.17 -26.76
N ASP A 33 -32.74 -4.58 -25.95
CA ASP A 33 -31.73 -3.70 -26.48
C ASP A 33 -30.59 -4.54 -27.05
N PRO A 34 -30.39 -4.53 -28.37
CA PRO A 34 -29.29 -5.24 -29.00
C PRO A 34 -27.91 -4.75 -28.54
N ARG A 35 -27.90 -3.71 -27.68
CA ARG A 35 -26.69 -3.21 -27.04
C ARG A 35 -26.30 -3.98 -25.80
N GLY A 36 -27.12 -4.92 -25.36
CA GLY A 36 -26.78 -5.78 -24.22
C GLY A 36 -25.49 -6.58 -24.39
N ASP A 37 -25.22 -6.99 -25.61
CA ASP A 37 -23.97 -7.67 -25.93
C ASP A 37 -22.74 -6.78 -25.79
N TRP A 38 -22.89 -5.49 -26.00
CA TRP A 38 -21.82 -4.53 -25.81
C TRP A 38 -21.48 -4.32 -24.31
N GLY A 39 -22.49 -4.43 -23.47
CA GLY A 39 -22.31 -4.32 -22.03
C GLY A 39 -21.50 -5.50 -21.48
N GLN A 40 -21.72 -6.69 -21.99
CA GLN A 40 -20.96 -7.86 -21.58
C GLN A 40 -19.48 -7.77 -21.98
N ASN A 41 -19.21 -7.27 -23.18
CA ASN A 41 -17.85 -7.06 -23.64
C ASN A 41 -17.14 -5.97 -22.82
N GLN A 42 -17.85 -4.92 -22.44
CA GLN A 42 -17.29 -3.88 -21.58
C GLN A 42 -17.02 -4.41 -20.18
N THR A 43 -17.88 -5.26 -19.65
CA THR A 43 -17.69 -5.86 -18.34
C THR A 43 -16.47 -6.78 -18.34
N GLN A 44 -16.29 -7.57 -19.39
CA GLN A 44 -15.12 -8.42 -19.55
C GLN A 44 -13.84 -7.60 -19.68
N ASN A 45 -13.88 -6.51 -20.43
CA ASN A 45 -12.74 -5.63 -20.57
C ASN A 45 -12.40 -4.92 -19.25
N GLN A 46 -13.41 -4.53 -18.49
CA GLN A 46 -13.19 -3.95 -17.17
C GLN A 46 -12.57 -4.97 -16.19
N THR A 47 -13.03 -6.20 -16.26
CA THR A 47 -12.48 -7.26 -15.41
C THR A 47 -11.03 -7.56 -15.79
N GLN A 48 -10.71 -7.59 -17.07
CA GLN A 48 -9.34 -7.76 -17.53
C GLN A 48 -8.46 -6.59 -17.14
N ASN A 49 -8.97 -5.37 -17.24
CA ASN A 49 -8.23 -4.19 -16.82
C ASN A 49 -8.01 -4.16 -15.29
N GLN A 50 -8.97 -4.62 -14.51
CA GLN A 50 -8.79 -4.75 -13.07
C GLN A 50 -7.75 -5.83 -12.72
N SER A 51 -7.74 -6.92 -13.45
CA SER A 51 -6.72 -7.94 -13.27
C SER A 51 -5.33 -7.44 -13.65
N GLN A 52 -5.23 -6.66 -14.71
CA GLN A 52 -3.98 -6.00 -15.09
C GLN A 52 -3.60 -4.90 -14.09
N GLY A 53 -4.56 -4.19 -13.53
CA GLY A 53 -4.32 -3.21 -12.47
C GLY A 53 -3.77 -3.84 -11.19
N GLN A 54 -4.22 -5.02 -10.83
CA GLN A 54 -3.66 -5.77 -9.71
C GLN A 54 -2.24 -6.28 -10.00
N ASN A 55 -1.97 -6.64 -11.25
CA ASN A 55 -0.62 -7.03 -11.66
C ASN A 55 0.33 -5.84 -11.80
N GLN A 56 -0.19 -4.61 -11.95
CA GLN A 56 0.64 -3.40 -11.98
C GLN A 56 1.30 -3.12 -10.62
N ASN A 57 0.77 -3.67 -9.53
CA ASN A 57 1.48 -3.67 -8.26
C ASN A 57 2.75 -4.53 -8.28
N HIS A 58 2.89 -5.35 -9.30
CA HIS A 58 4.11 -6.07 -9.61
C HIS A 58 4.83 -5.38 -10.77
N ASN A 59 5.17 -4.11 -10.58
CA ASN A 59 6.06 -3.46 -11.52
C ASN A 59 7.39 -4.24 -11.55
N PRO A 60 7.75 -4.91 -12.68
CA PRO A 60 8.96 -5.73 -12.71
C PRO A 60 10.24 -4.93 -12.55
N ARG A 61 10.14 -3.60 -12.58
CA ARG A 61 11.29 -2.70 -12.36
C ARG A 61 11.51 -2.37 -10.89
N LEU A 62 10.53 -2.64 -10.02
CA LEU A 62 10.64 -2.39 -8.60
C LEU A 62 10.78 -3.72 -7.86
N SER A 63 11.72 -3.74 -6.94
CA SER A 63 11.83 -4.83 -5.97
C SER A 63 11.12 -4.43 -4.68
N ARG A 64 10.83 -5.41 -3.84
CA ARG A 64 10.22 -5.17 -2.55
C ARG A 64 11.11 -5.65 -1.43
N GLY A 65 11.01 -4.98 -0.31
CA GLY A 65 11.68 -5.36 0.91
C GLY A 65 10.84 -5.08 2.14
N VAL A 66 11.28 -5.64 3.25
CA VAL A 66 10.68 -5.44 4.56
C VAL A 66 11.74 -4.92 5.50
N VAL A 67 11.44 -3.86 6.22
CA VAL A 67 12.34 -3.27 7.22
C VAL A 67 12.47 -4.22 8.41
N THR A 68 13.70 -4.55 8.77
CA THR A 68 14.01 -5.45 9.89
C THR A 68 14.48 -4.73 11.15
N ALA A 69 14.95 -3.49 11.03
CA ALA A 69 15.30 -2.66 12.16
C ALA A 69 14.03 -2.11 12.84
N SER A 70 14.11 -1.88 14.14
CA SER A 70 12.99 -1.26 14.87
C SER A 70 12.67 0.14 14.37
N SER A 71 13.69 0.88 13.91
CA SER A 71 13.55 2.17 13.27
C SER A 71 14.72 2.38 12.32
N LEU A 72 14.44 2.58 11.06
CA LEU A 72 15.43 2.78 10.01
C LEU A 72 15.39 4.20 9.48
N ALA A 73 16.51 4.90 9.58
CA ALA A 73 16.66 6.23 8.98
C ALA A 73 16.80 6.12 7.47
N LEU A 74 15.90 6.74 6.74
CA LEU A 74 15.96 6.88 5.29
C LEU A 74 16.57 8.24 4.95
N ARG A 75 17.61 8.24 4.13
CA ARG A 75 18.51 9.38 3.96
C ARG A 75 18.57 9.89 2.53
N SER A 76 19.07 11.11 2.37
CA SER A 76 19.27 11.74 1.07
C SER A 76 20.45 11.19 0.28
N ALA A 77 21.33 10.43 0.92
CA ALA A 77 22.51 9.85 0.32
C ALA A 77 22.79 8.45 0.91
N PRO A 78 23.52 7.56 0.18
CA PRO A 78 23.83 6.23 0.67
C PRO A 78 24.99 6.23 1.68
N ASN A 79 24.83 7.00 2.74
CA ASN A 79 25.76 7.10 3.86
C ASN A 79 25.06 7.61 5.12
N ARG A 80 25.71 7.41 6.26
CA ARG A 80 25.18 7.84 7.56
C ARG A 80 25.19 9.35 7.76
N GLY A 81 25.98 10.07 6.98
CA GLY A 81 26.02 11.54 6.99
C GLY A 81 24.93 12.19 6.13
N GLY A 82 24.20 11.41 5.35
CA GLY A 82 23.08 11.91 4.57
C GLY A 82 21.96 12.42 5.47
N GLN A 83 21.28 13.46 5.01
CA GLN A 83 20.15 14.03 5.72
C GLN A 83 19.03 12.98 5.90
N ILE A 84 18.47 12.89 7.09
CA ILE A 84 17.33 12.00 7.33
C ILE A 84 16.08 12.62 6.72
N ILE A 85 15.47 11.89 5.80
CA ILE A 85 14.24 12.30 5.12
C ILE A 85 13.01 11.82 5.90
N ARG A 86 13.01 10.54 6.30
CA ARG A 86 11.98 9.94 7.15
C ARG A 86 12.51 8.70 7.87
N TRP A 87 11.72 8.20 8.79
CA TRP A 87 11.98 6.95 9.48
C TRP A 87 11.02 5.87 9.01
N ALA A 88 11.52 4.67 8.82
CA ALA A 88 10.72 3.48 8.53
C ALA A 88 10.71 2.55 9.73
N ASP A 89 9.54 1.99 10.03
CA ASP A 89 9.35 1.10 11.17
C ASP A 89 9.58 -0.37 10.78
N ARG A 90 9.87 -1.19 11.77
CA ARG A 90 9.99 -2.64 11.58
C ARG A 90 8.71 -3.21 10.96
N GLY A 91 8.88 -4.03 9.94
CA GLY A 91 7.78 -4.65 9.22
C GLY A 91 7.19 -3.81 8.11
N GLU A 92 7.63 -2.55 7.97
CA GLU A 92 7.20 -1.70 6.85
C GLU A 92 7.67 -2.31 5.53
N VAL A 93 6.74 -2.43 4.59
CA VAL A 93 7.05 -2.88 3.23
C VAL A 93 7.47 -1.69 2.40
N VAL A 94 8.62 -1.80 1.77
CA VAL A 94 9.20 -0.72 0.96
C VAL A 94 9.39 -1.16 -0.49
N SER A 95 9.27 -0.21 -1.40
CA SER A 95 9.55 -0.41 -2.82
C SER A 95 10.96 0.05 -3.13
N ILE A 96 11.74 -0.82 -3.74
CA ILE A 96 13.16 -0.59 -4.04
C ILE A 96 13.33 -0.38 -5.53
N PHE A 97 13.83 0.78 -5.91
CA PHE A 97 14.11 1.10 -7.30
C PHE A 97 15.42 0.47 -7.79
N CYS A 98 16.49 0.64 -7.03
CA CYS A 98 17.80 0.11 -7.36
C CYS A 98 18.69 0.06 -6.12
N LYS A 99 19.86 -0.56 -6.27
CA LYS A 99 20.87 -0.63 -5.21
C LYS A 99 22.18 -0.02 -5.67
N THR A 100 22.94 0.51 -4.71
CA THR A 100 24.30 0.99 -4.94
C THR A 100 25.19 0.65 -3.76
N ASN A 101 26.49 0.73 -3.95
CA ASN A 101 27.45 0.67 -2.86
C ASN A 101 27.59 2.05 -2.23
N GLY A 102 27.61 2.07 -0.91
CA GLY A 102 27.85 3.27 -0.14
C GLY A 102 28.65 2.97 1.12
N GLN A 103 28.42 3.73 2.17
CA GLN A 103 29.09 3.53 3.44
C GLN A 103 28.72 2.17 4.05
N SER A 104 29.71 1.47 4.57
CA SER A 104 29.49 0.17 5.25
C SER A 104 28.65 0.36 6.52
N VAL A 105 27.63 -0.46 6.64
CA VAL A 105 26.80 -0.58 7.85
C VAL A 105 26.87 -2.02 8.32
N GLN A 106 27.57 -2.26 9.41
CA GLN A 106 27.79 -3.61 9.96
C GLN A 106 28.30 -4.62 8.91
N GLY A 107 29.25 -4.21 8.09
CA GLY A 107 29.84 -5.02 7.04
C GLY A 107 29.09 -5.07 5.72
N ASN A 108 27.93 -4.47 5.63
CA ASN A 108 27.18 -4.37 4.38
C ASN A 108 27.32 -2.97 3.78
N ARG A 109 27.80 -2.90 2.54
CA ARG A 109 28.01 -1.64 1.81
C ARG A 109 26.85 -1.28 0.90
N GLN A 110 25.86 -2.15 0.72
CA GLN A 110 24.76 -1.90 -0.18
C GLN A 110 23.70 -1.00 0.46
N TRP A 111 23.16 -0.11 -0.38
CA TRP A 111 22.08 0.78 -0.04
C TRP A 111 20.99 0.68 -1.11
N TYR A 112 19.75 0.74 -0.67
CA TYR A 112 18.60 0.69 -1.56
C TYR A 112 17.98 2.06 -1.70
N LEU A 113 17.71 2.44 -2.96
CA LEU A 113 16.94 3.64 -3.25
C LEU A 113 15.46 3.29 -3.21
N LEU A 114 14.75 3.86 -2.26
CA LEU A 114 13.33 3.62 -2.02
C LEU A 114 12.48 4.69 -2.68
N THR A 115 11.29 4.29 -3.15
CA THR A 115 10.40 5.15 -3.92
C THR A 115 9.07 5.43 -3.22
N ASP A 116 8.91 5.04 -1.96
CA ASP A 116 7.64 5.13 -1.24
C ASP A 116 7.34 6.58 -0.84
N GLY A 117 6.75 7.32 -1.76
CA GLY A 117 6.36 8.71 -1.59
C GLY A 117 7.51 9.71 -1.78
N THR A 118 8.65 9.46 -1.21
CA THR A 118 9.85 10.30 -1.30
C THR A 118 11.06 9.42 -1.58
N TRP A 119 11.87 9.83 -2.55
CA TRP A 119 13.13 9.14 -2.85
C TRP A 119 14.09 9.25 -1.67
N ALA A 120 14.49 8.10 -1.14
CA ALA A 120 15.36 8.04 0.02
C ALA A 120 16.20 6.76 0.01
N TRP A 121 17.39 6.85 0.58
CA TRP A 121 18.32 5.73 0.69
C TRP A 121 18.18 5.03 2.05
N GLY A 122 17.98 3.73 2.01
CA GLY A 122 18.00 2.86 3.17
C GLY A 122 19.13 1.84 3.11
N SER A 123 19.79 1.59 4.23
CA SER A 123 20.82 0.55 4.29
C SER A 123 20.22 -0.83 4.03
N ALA A 124 20.81 -1.56 3.09
CA ALA A 124 20.41 -2.92 2.77
C ALA A 124 20.58 -3.88 3.96
N ARG A 125 21.43 -3.54 4.93
CA ARG A 125 21.62 -4.32 6.16
C ARG A 125 20.31 -4.51 6.93
N TYR A 126 19.42 -3.55 6.86
CA TYR A 126 18.17 -3.52 7.62
C TYR A 126 16.92 -3.67 6.75
N ILE A 127 17.08 -4.09 5.51
CA ILE A 127 15.97 -4.34 4.60
C ILE A 127 16.13 -5.74 4.01
N ARG A 128 15.19 -6.61 4.33
CA ARG A 128 15.13 -7.95 3.75
C ARG A 128 14.33 -7.91 2.46
N THR A 129 14.94 -8.24 1.34
CA THR A 129 14.26 -8.30 0.07
C THR A 129 13.32 -9.50 -0.01
N THR A 130 12.17 -9.30 -0.64
CA THR A 130 11.17 -10.33 -0.89
C THR A 130 10.95 -10.43 -2.40
N GLY A 131 11.13 -11.62 -2.97
CA GLY A 131 11.04 -11.84 -4.41
C GLY A 131 12.32 -11.49 -5.16
N THR A 132 12.18 -10.78 -6.28
CA THR A 132 13.30 -10.45 -7.16
C THR A 132 14.31 -9.52 -6.49
N ALA A 133 15.59 -9.83 -6.64
CA ALA A 133 16.67 -8.98 -6.13
C ALA A 133 16.68 -7.60 -6.82
N PRO A 134 17.02 -6.52 -6.08
CA PRO A 134 17.15 -5.20 -6.67
C PRO A 134 18.24 -5.15 -7.74
N ARG A 135 17.95 -4.41 -8.82
CA ARG A 135 18.95 -4.11 -9.84
C ARG A 135 19.96 -3.09 -9.34
N TRP A 136 21.10 -3.03 -9.99
CA TRP A 136 22.06 -1.94 -9.75
C TRP A 136 21.56 -0.63 -10.36
N CYS A 137 21.84 0.45 -9.70
CA CYS A 137 21.50 1.79 -10.19
C CYS A 137 22.30 2.23 -11.43
#